data_b7204c89aa1eeebdbc50c74efe90150d
#
_entry.id   b7204c89aa1eeebdbc50c74efe90150d
#
_cell.length_a   1.000
_cell.length_b   1.000
_cell.length_c   1.000
_cell.angle_alpha   90.00
_cell.angle_beta   90.00
_cell.angle_gamma   90.00
#
_symmetry.space_group_name_H-M   'P 1'
#
loop_
_entity.id
_entity.type
_entity.pdbx_description
1 polymer ?
#
loop_
_entity_poly.entity_id
_entity_poly.type
_entity_poly.pdbx_seq_one_letter_code
_entity_poly.pdbx_strand_id
1 'polypeptide(L)'
;MHQSTIQSSHERCQMFGLQPHQTPDLHRIEGSRLADLQLRNARLCAQALPLMEMLYEQLSHAQSMVLLTDASGVVLHSLGDAGFLARAQQIALAPGAQWAEATQGTNAVGTTLMTERPTVVNGAEHYLRSLQFLTCSAAPIFDHKGALLGVIDVSSDRRSYHPHTLALARISARMIENQWFNDRFSSNTRLHLHASPQRLGTLNEGVMALGEDGQLLGANRRALDLLNLPATALRRLDLTQIFGLGMSELQALSRNQPDTAMSLLLHGTVARGHPDAAPMLYGRLSPSSRPSWPVTAAAANMATPEAPADAPAIVLTPEQSLDELAPVADTSFSPLLLEPAVPTADALTLRASEMRMIRQTVHACQGNLALAARQLGIGRSTLYRKLKSPDAHS
;
A
#
# COMPACT_ATOMS: atom_id res chain seq x y z
N MET A 1 -6.96 -14.03 16.79
CA MET A 1 -6.76 -13.34 15.49
C MET A 1 -5.32 -12.86 15.28
N HIS A 2 -4.68 -12.11 16.21
CA HIS A 2 -3.28 -11.66 16.05
C HIS A 2 -2.32 -12.86 15.91
N GLN A 3 -2.34 -13.77 16.86
CA GLN A 3 -1.46 -14.95 16.90
C GLN A 3 -1.59 -15.83 15.64
N SER A 4 -2.81 -16.03 15.12
CA SER A 4 -3.04 -16.76 13.87
C SER A 4 -2.47 -16.02 12.65
N THR A 5 -2.47 -14.69 12.64
CA THR A 5 -1.85 -13.89 11.58
C THR A 5 -0.33 -14.08 11.57
N ILE A 6 0.32 -14.01 12.73
CA ILE A 6 1.77 -14.22 12.86
C ILE A 6 2.15 -15.65 12.44
N GLN A 7 1.42 -16.65 12.92
CA GLN A 7 1.65 -18.05 12.54
C GLN A 7 1.54 -18.26 11.03
N SER A 8 0.48 -17.75 10.40
CA SER A 8 0.32 -17.83 8.94
C SER A 8 1.41 -17.08 8.18
N SER A 9 1.95 -15.98 8.74
CA SER A 9 3.11 -15.29 8.17
C SER A 9 4.38 -16.14 8.27
N HIS A 10 4.64 -16.78 9.41
CA HIS A 10 5.77 -17.70 9.58
C HIS A 10 5.69 -18.87 8.60
N GLU A 11 4.51 -19.47 8.41
CA GLU A 11 4.29 -20.53 7.42
C GLU A 11 4.63 -20.04 6.01
N ARG A 12 4.26 -18.81 5.64
CA ARG A 12 4.63 -18.23 4.33
C ARG A 12 6.13 -18.04 4.20
N CYS A 13 6.80 -17.55 5.26
CA CYS A 13 8.26 -17.39 5.25
C CYS A 13 8.98 -18.72 5.01
N GLN A 14 8.52 -19.80 5.64
CA GLN A 14 9.06 -21.15 5.40
C GLN A 14 8.84 -21.59 3.94
N MET A 15 7.66 -21.32 3.36
CA MET A 15 7.39 -21.62 1.95
C MET A 15 8.26 -20.81 0.98
N PHE A 16 8.68 -19.59 1.36
CA PHE A 16 9.64 -18.79 0.61
C PHE A 16 11.09 -19.29 0.77
N GLY A 17 11.32 -20.32 1.60
CA GLY A 17 12.66 -20.87 1.86
C GLY A 17 13.50 -20.08 2.82
N LEU A 18 12.91 -19.10 3.53
CA LEU A 18 13.65 -18.29 4.50
C LEU A 18 14.03 -19.09 5.74
N GLN A 19 15.19 -18.79 6.29
CA GLN A 19 15.68 -19.38 7.55
C GLN A 19 15.70 -18.32 8.67
N PRO A 20 15.30 -18.65 9.92
CA PRO A 20 15.22 -17.66 11.00
C PRO A 20 16.55 -16.97 11.35
N HIS A 21 17.67 -17.57 11.03
CA HIS A 21 19.02 -17.05 11.32
C HIS A 21 19.76 -16.49 10.11
N GLN A 22 19.11 -16.46 8.94
CA GLN A 22 19.71 -15.80 7.80
C GLN A 22 19.80 -14.27 8.02
N THR A 23 20.77 -13.66 7.34
CA THR A 23 20.88 -12.19 7.28
C THR A 23 19.69 -11.60 6.54
N PRO A 24 19.15 -10.44 6.97
CA PRO A 24 18.17 -9.68 6.19
C PRO A 24 18.71 -9.36 4.79
N ASP A 25 17.82 -9.21 3.83
CA ASP A 25 18.21 -8.67 2.53
C ASP A 25 18.57 -7.19 2.70
N LEU A 26 19.85 -6.87 2.47
CA LEU A 26 20.38 -5.51 2.57
C LEU A 26 20.34 -4.75 1.24
N HIS A 27 19.84 -5.38 0.18
CA HIS A 27 19.76 -4.73 -1.13
C HIS A 27 18.79 -3.53 -1.09
N ARG A 28 19.24 -2.41 -1.66
CA ARG A 28 18.45 -1.19 -1.80
C ARG A 28 18.50 -0.67 -3.23
N ILE A 29 17.37 -0.16 -3.68
CA ILE A 29 17.30 0.62 -4.90
C ILE A 29 17.86 2.01 -4.58
N GLU A 30 18.84 2.48 -5.32
CA GLU A 30 19.52 3.75 -5.05
C GLU A 30 19.55 4.66 -6.30
N GLY A 31 19.96 5.91 -6.10
CA GLY A 31 20.15 6.90 -7.18
C GLY A 31 18.90 7.17 -8.00
N SER A 32 19.05 7.22 -9.32
CA SER A 32 17.96 7.55 -10.24
C SER A 32 16.77 6.60 -10.16
N ARG A 33 17.00 5.32 -9.89
CA ARG A 33 15.94 4.32 -9.76
C ARG A 33 15.05 4.58 -8.55
N LEU A 34 15.63 5.00 -7.42
CA LEU A 34 14.85 5.40 -6.24
C LEU A 34 14.07 6.69 -6.53
N ALA A 35 14.72 7.68 -7.16
CA ALA A 35 14.06 8.92 -7.56
C ALA A 35 12.88 8.67 -8.50
N ASP A 36 13.03 7.80 -9.50
CA ASP A 36 11.95 7.39 -10.41
C ASP A 36 10.81 6.70 -9.67
N LEU A 37 11.12 5.87 -8.67
CA LEU A 37 10.11 5.20 -7.85
C LEU A 37 9.33 6.23 -7.01
N GLN A 38 10.05 7.16 -6.36
CA GLN A 38 9.45 8.25 -5.59
C GLN A 38 8.60 9.16 -6.49
N LEU A 39 9.05 9.46 -7.71
CA LEU A 39 8.28 10.25 -8.66
C LEU A 39 6.97 9.56 -9.09
N ARG A 40 7.02 8.25 -9.37
CA ARG A 40 5.80 7.46 -9.65
C ARG A 40 4.81 7.45 -8.49
N ASN A 41 5.30 7.56 -7.27
CA ASN A 41 4.51 7.61 -6.04
C ASN A 41 4.40 9.05 -5.48
N ALA A 42 4.74 10.09 -6.28
CA ALA A 42 4.83 11.47 -5.80
C ALA A 42 3.53 11.94 -5.12
N ARG A 43 2.38 11.56 -5.66
CA ARG A 43 1.09 11.90 -5.06
C ARG A 43 0.89 11.24 -3.69
N LEU A 44 1.25 9.95 -3.55
CA LEU A 44 1.19 9.28 -2.25
C LEU A 44 2.14 9.93 -1.25
N CYS A 45 3.37 10.23 -1.68
CA CYS A 45 4.35 10.92 -0.86
C CYS A 45 3.85 12.30 -0.42
N ALA A 46 3.32 13.10 -1.34
CA ALA A 46 2.79 14.44 -1.04
C ALA A 46 1.66 14.42 0.00
N GLN A 47 0.81 13.39 -0.02
CA GLN A 47 -0.28 13.23 0.95
C GLN A 47 0.21 12.66 2.29
N ALA A 48 1.23 11.81 2.26
CA ALA A 48 1.69 11.09 3.44
C ALA A 48 2.73 11.86 4.27
N LEU A 49 3.64 12.61 3.64
CA LEU A 49 4.76 13.26 4.33
C LEU A 49 4.32 14.19 5.48
N PRO A 50 3.34 15.12 5.33
CA PRO A 50 2.89 15.95 6.43
C PRO A 50 2.29 15.16 7.59
N LEU A 51 1.64 14.03 7.27
CA LEU A 51 1.05 13.14 8.27
C LEU A 51 2.09 12.26 8.96
N MET A 52 3.17 11.91 8.27
CA MET A 52 4.33 11.23 8.88
C MET A 52 5.03 12.13 9.89
N GLU A 53 5.21 13.41 9.57
CA GLU A 53 5.78 14.42 10.47
C GLU A 53 4.90 14.56 11.73
N MET A 54 3.60 14.80 11.55
CA MET A 54 2.65 14.88 12.65
C MET A 54 2.63 13.59 13.50
N LEU A 55 2.66 12.41 12.84
CA LEU A 55 2.70 11.13 13.54
C LEU A 55 3.99 10.97 14.35
N TYR A 56 5.14 11.36 13.78
CA TYR A 56 6.42 11.28 14.46
C TYR A 56 6.47 12.20 15.69
N GLU A 57 5.91 13.41 15.61
CA GLU A 57 5.80 14.32 16.75
C GLU A 57 5.01 13.71 17.92
N GLN A 58 4.00 12.88 17.64
CA GLN A 58 3.23 12.18 18.67
C GLN A 58 3.98 10.99 19.31
N LEU A 59 5.06 10.53 18.66
CA LEU A 59 5.90 9.44 19.15
C LEU A 59 7.08 9.95 20.01
N SER A 60 7.08 11.23 20.37
CA SER A 60 8.16 11.92 21.07
C SER A 60 8.66 11.11 22.28
N HIS A 61 10.00 11.00 22.38
CA HIS A 61 10.82 10.28 23.38
C HIS A 61 11.03 8.78 23.17
N ALA A 62 10.49 8.16 22.12
CA ALA A 62 10.83 6.79 21.77
C ALA A 62 11.90 6.79 20.66
N GLN A 63 12.90 5.93 20.78
CA GLN A 63 13.78 5.58 19.66
C GLN A 63 12.91 4.94 18.57
N SER A 64 12.38 5.76 17.68
CA SER A 64 11.36 5.36 16.71
C SER A 64 11.56 6.03 15.37
N MET A 65 10.94 5.45 14.37
CA MET A 65 10.84 6.00 13.03
C MET A 65 9.45 5.73 12.44
N VAL A 66 9.04 6.58 11.52
CA VAL A 66 7.88 6.40 10.66
C VAL A 66 8.39 6.15 9.25
N LEU A 67 7.83 5.20 8.55
CA LEU A 67 8.17 4.93 7.16
C LEU A 67 6.93 4.76 6.29
N LEU A 68 7.10 5.08 5.01
CA LEU A 68 6.11 4.92 3.97
C LEU A 68 6.65 3.98 2.92
N THR A 69 5.87 2.98 2.52
CA THR A 69 6.21 2.10 1.40
C THR A 69 5.24 2.25 0.24
N ASP A 70 5.65 1.76 -0.92
CA ASP A 70 4.72 1.51 -2.02
C ASP A 70 3.93 0.19 -1.82
N ALA A 71 3.08 -0.14 -2.79
CA ALA A 71 2.28 -1.36 -2.76
C ALA A 71 3.10 -2.67 -2.92
N SER A 72 4.37 -2.59 -3.28
CA SER A 72 5.28 -3.74 -3.34
C SER A 72 6.09 -3.93 -2.04
N GLY A 73 6.10 -2.94 -1.15
CA GLY A 73 6.84 -2.93 0.11
C GLY A 73 8.21 -2.27 0.01
N VAL A 74 8.49 -1.55 -1.07
CA VAL A 74 9.70 -0.74 -1.16
C VAL A 74 9.51 0.54 -0.35
N VAL A 75 10.43 0.82 0.56
CA VAL A 75 10.41 2.04 1.38
C VAL A 75 10.65 3.25 0.50
N LEU A 76 9.70 4.17 0.48
CA LEU A 76 9.76 5.43 -0.28
C LEU A 76 10.39 6.55 0.55
N HIS A 77 9.98 6.66 1.81
CA HIS A 77 10.44 7.67 2.76
C HIS A 77 10.53 7.12 4.17
N SER A 78 11.43 7.69 4.96
CA SER A 78 11.55 7.42 6.40
C SER A 78 11.88 8.69 7.14
N LEU A 79 11.29 8.86 8.34
CA LEU A 79 11.50 9.97 9.25
C LEU A 79 11.64 9.40 10.66
N GLY A 80 12.60 9.87 11.46
CA GLY A 80 12.79 9.31 12.79
C GLY A 80 13.97 9.88 13.55
N ASP A 81 14.20 9.35 14.74
CA ASP A 81 15.35 9.67 15.57
C ASP A 81 16.66 9.27 14.89
N ALA A 82 17.65 10.16 14.89
CA ALA A 82 18.92 9.95 14.18
C ALA A 82 19.65 8.69 14.63
N GLY A 83 19.65 8.39 15.93
CA GLY A 83 20.29 7.20 16.49
C GLY A 83 19.56 5.91 16.08
N PHE A 84 18.23 5.95 16.04
CA PHE A 84 17.44 4.81 15.59
C PHE A 84 17.54 4.60 14.07
N LEU A 85 17.51 5.68 13.28
CA LEU A 85 17.72 5.63 11.83
C LEU A 85 19.07 4.99 11.46
N ALA A 86 20.15 5.32 12.18
CA ALA A 86 21.46 4.71 11.97
C ALA A 86 21.45 3.18 12.22
N ARG A 87 20.73 2.72 13.25
CA ARG A 87 20.52 1.27 13.52
C ARG A 87 19.64 0.61 12.47
N ALA A 88 18.57 1.30 12.05
CA ALA A 88 17.64 0.83 11.04
C ALA A 88 18.33 0.63 9.68
N GLN A 89 19.24 1.52 9.31
CA GLN A 89 20.05 1.40 8.08
C GLN A 89 20.90 0.13 8.05
N GLN A 90 21.38 -0.37 9.19
CA GLN A 90 22.18 -1.60 9.27
C GLN A 90 21.39 -2.86 8.88
N ILE A 91 20.07 -2.80 8.97
CA ILE A 91 19.14 -3.87 8.56
C ILE A 91 18.35 -3.50 7.31
N ALA A 92 18.83 -2.51 6.55
CA ALA A 92 18.18 -1.94 5.36
C ALA A 92 16.73 -1.46 5.60
N LEU A 93 16.38 -1.02 6.82
CA LEU A 93 15.12 -0.33 7.07
C LEU A 93 15.26 1.16 6.71
N ALA A 94 15.36 1.42 5.40
CA ALA A 94 15.67 2.72 4.84
C ALA A 94 15.09 2.85 3.42
N PRO A 95 14.98 4.08 2.87
CA PRO A 95 14.49 4.28 1.51
C PRO A 95 15.22 3.41 0.48
N GLY A 96 14.45 2.83 -0.45
CA GLY A 96 14.91 1.92 -1.48
C GLY A 96 14.94 0.44 -1.10
N ALA A 97 14.85 0.09 0.19
CA ALA A 97 14.82 -1.30 0.63
C ALA A 97 13.42 -1.92 0.51
N GLN A 98 13.37 -3.21 0.20
CA GLN A 98 12.12 -3.96 0.10
C GLN A 98 11.83 -4.73 1.38
N TRP A 99 10.65 -4.47 1.96
CA TRP A 99 10.20 -5.08 3.22
C TRP A 99 9.00 -6.03 3.02
N ALA A 100 8.97 -6.73 1.89
CA ALA A 100 8.02 -7.82 1.68
C ALA A 100 8.37 -9.05 2.55
N GLU A 101 7.38 -9.88 2.90
CA GLU A 101 7.63 -11.12 3.66
C GLU A 101 8.59 -12.08 2.95
N ALA A 102 8.59 -12.09 1.62
CA ALA A 102 9.46 -12.96 0.83
C ALA A 102 10.96 -12.61 0.96
N THR A 103 11.29 -11.40 1.39
CA THR A 103 12.68 -10.92 1.53
C THR A 103 13.11 -10.77 2.98
N GLN A 104 12.26 -10.18 3.82
CA GLN A 104 12.58 -9.85 5.21
C GLN A 104 11.88 -10.75 6.24
N GLY A 105 11.19 -11.79 5.78
CA GLY A 105 10.39 -12.64 6.67
C GLY A 105 9.20 -11.90 7.27
N THR A 106 8.63 -12.47 8.34
CA THR A 106 7.52 -11.83 9.07
C THR A 106 7.96 -10.49 9.64
N ASN A 107 7.32 -9.43 9.19
CA ASN A 107 7.48 -8.06 9.64
C ASN A 107 6.15 -7.32 9.44
N ALA A 108 5.95 -6.17 10.09
CA ALA A 108 4.64 -5.51 10.06
C ALA A 108 4.27 -5.01 8.66
N VAL A 109 5.22 -4.46 7.89
CA VAL A 109 4.98 -4.01 6.52
C VAL A 109 4.58 -5.18 5.63
N GLY A 110 5.41 -6.21 5.54
CA GLY A 110 5.18 -7.38 4.69
C GLY A 110 3.89 -8.12 5.03
N THR A 111 3.61 -8.31 6.33
CA THR A 111 2.38 -8.96 6.79
C THR A 111 1.15 -8.10 6.52
N THR A 112 1.25 -6.76 6.64
CA THR A 112 0.18 -5.83 6.25
C THR A 112 -0.10 -5.87 4.75
N LEU A 113 0.94 -5.93 3.90
CA LEU A 113 0.80 -6.08 2.45
C LEU A 113 0.07 -7.38 2.08
N MET A 114 0.37 -8.47 2.78
CA MET A 114 -0.22 -9.79 2.51
C MET A 114 -1.66 -9.90 2.98
N THR A 115 -1.98 -9.32 4.13
CA THR A 115 -3.30 -9.46 4.77
C THR A 115 -4.24 -8.31 4.43
N GLU A 116 -3.71 -7.20 3.94
CA GLU A 116 -4.42 -5.92 3.73
C GLU A 116 -5.10 -5.43 5.02
N ARG A 117 -4.51 -5.78 6.18
CA ARG A 117 -5.00 -5.42 7.51
C ARG A 117 -3.90 -4.79 8.35
N PRO A 118 -4.25 -3.84 9.21
CA PRO A 118 -3.30 -3.29 10.17
C PRO A 118 -2.70 -4.39 11.04
N THR A 119 -1.38 -4.39 11.16
CA THR A 119 -0.63 -5.48 11.81
C THR A 119 0.44 -4.92 12.74
N VAL A 120 0.58 -5.54 13.91
CA VAL A 120 1.74 -5.37 14.80
C VAL A 120 2.63 -6.60 14.66
N VAL A 121 3.94 -6.41 14.67
CA VAL A 121 4.92 -7.48 14.83
C VAL A 121 5.92 -7.03 15.88
N ASN A 122 5.99 -7.76 17.00
CA ASN A 122 6.75 -7.35 18.17
C ASN A 122 7.83 -8.36 18.54
N GLY A 123 9.07 -7.94 18.61
CA GLY A 123 10.19 -8.73 19.11
C GLY A 123 10.28 -10.12 18.44
N ALA A 124 10.07 -11.17 19.23
CA ALA A 124 10.19 -12.57 18.79
C ALA A 124 9.16 -13.00 17.70
N GLU A 125 8.14 -12.17 17.41
CA GLU A 125 7.21 -12.40 16.32
C GLU A 125 7.85 -12.16 14.94
N HIS A 126 8.96 -11.40 14.86
CA HIS A 126 9.74 -11.29 13.64
C HIS A 126 10.37 -12.64 13.30
N TYR A 127 10.23 -13.06 12.04
CA TYR A 127 10.78 -14.35 11.59
C TYR A 127 12.30 -14.39 11.66
N LEU A 128 12.98 -13.34 11.17
CA LEU A 128 14.43 -13.23 11.24
C LEU A 128 14.87 -12.78 12.64
N ARG A 129 15.78 -13.53 13.25
CA ARG A 129 16.31 -13.24 14.60
C ARG A 129 16.95 -11.86 14.71
N SER A 130 17.62 -11.43 13.67
CA SER A 130 18.27 -10.11 13.59
C SER A 130 17.28 -8.93 13.69
N LEU A 131 15.99 -9.16 13.41
CA LEU A 131 14.92 -8.14 13.48
C LEU A 131 14.18 -8.15 14.82
N GLN A 132 14.46 -9.09 15.74
CA GLN A 132 13.74 -9.27 16.99
C GLN A 132 13.95 -8.16 18.03
N PHE A 133 14.84 -7.21 17.77
CA PHE A 133 14.96 -6.00 18.58
C PHE A 133 13.90 -4.94 18.25
N LEU A 134 13.16 -5.11 17.15
CA LEU A 134 12.13 -4.19 16.68
C LEU A 134 10.76 -4.49 17.29
N THR A 135 9.95 -3.44 17.37
CA THR A 135 8.50 -3.50 17.39
C THR A 135 7.98 -2.61 16.28
N CYS A 136 7.09 -3.14 15.45
CA CYS A 136 6.60 -2.48 14.25
C CYS A 136 5.08 -2.50 14.23
N SER A 137 4.46 -1.39 13.83
CA SER A 137 3.00 -1.22 13.75
C SER A 137 2.64 -0.62 12.39
N ALA A 138 2.09 -1.43 11.50
CA ALA A 138 1.82 -1.04 10.13
C ALA A 138 0.32 -0.97 9.81
N ALA A 139 -0.06 -0.02 8.95
CA ALA A 139 -1.42 0.12 8.43
C ALA A 139 -1.40 0.29 6.92
N PRO A 140 -2.29 -0.40 6.18
CA PRO A 140 -2.38 -0.27 4.74
C PRO A 140 -3.08 1.03 4.34
N ILE A 141 -2.69 1.59 3.21
CA ILE A 141 -3.26 2.78 2.59
C ILE A 141 -3.90 2.35 1.28
N PHE A 142 -5.19 2.66 1.10
CA PHE A 142 -5.94 2.29 -0.10
C PHE A 142 -6.36 3.52 -0.91
N ASP A 143 -6.54 3.32 -2.21
CA ASP A 143 -7.16 4.31 -3.07
C ASP A 143 -8.71 4.23 -3.00
N HIS A 144 -9.36 5.16 -3.71
CA HIS A 144 -10.82 5.24 -3.84
C HIS A 144 -11.48 4.05 -4.56
N LYS A 145 -10.70 3.11 -5.11
CA LYS A 145 -11.15 1.86 -5.75
C LYS A 145 -10.83 0.64 -4.91
N GLY A 146 -10.29 0.85 -3.70
CA GLY A 146 -9.84 -0.23 -2.81
C GLY A 146 -8.53 -0.89 -3.25
N ALA A 147 -7.77 -0.28 -4.18
CA ALA A 147 -6.45 -0.77 -4.51
C ALA A 147 -5.42 -0.30 -3.47
N LEU A 148 -4.55 -1.20 -3.05
CA LEU A 148 -3.48 -0.88 -2.10
C LEU A 148 -2.47 0.05 -2.76
N LEU A 149 -2.25 1.22 -2.16
CA LEU A 149 -1.25 2.22 -2.58
C LEU A 149 0.10 1.97 -1.91
N GLY A 150 0.09 1.57 -0.64
CA GLY A 150 1.28 1.37 0.17
C GLY A 150 0.95 1.09 1.61
N VAL A 151 1.95 1.22 2.47
CA VAL A 151 1.83 0.99 3.92
C VAL A 151 2.52 2.12 4.66
N ILE A 152 1.88 2.65 5.70
CA ILE A 152 2.54 3.46 6.72
C ILE A 152 2.89 2.57 7.90
N ASP A 153 4.13 2.66 8.38
CA ASP A 153 4.61 1.86 9.51
C ASP A 153 5.31 2.74 10.54
N VAL A 154 5.16 2.38 11.79
CA VAL A 154 5.92 2.92 12.92
C VAL A 154 6.76 1.80 13.48
N SER A 155 8.07 1.94 13.35
CA SER A 155 9.07 1.00 13.89
C SER A 155 9.83 1.63 15.04
N SER A 156 10.06 0.88 16.11
CA SER A 156 10.84 1.31 17.28
C SER A 156 11.57 0.13 17.92
N ASP A 157 12.42 0.42 18.92
CA ASP A 157 13.00 -0.64 19.77
C ASP A 157 11.86 -1.35 20.52
N ARG A 158 11.91 -2.69 20.61
CA ARG A 158 10.86 -3.50 21.27
C ARG A 158 10.58 -3.09 22.71
N ARG A 159 11.55 -2.46 23.39
CA ARG A 159 11.39 -1.93 24.76
C ARG A 159 10.48 -0.71 24.81
N SER A 160 10.29 -0.04 23.67
CA SER A 160 9.40 1.12 23.49
C SER A 160 8.02 0.72 22.95
N TYR A 161 7.67 -0.56 22.99
CA TYR A 161 6.35 -1.02 22.53
C TYR A 161 5.22 -0.31 23.29
N HIS A 162 4.28 0.23 22.52
CA HIS A 162 3.08 0.85 23.06
C HIS A 162 1.82 0.38 22.31
N PRO A 163 0.77 -0.07 23.02
CA PRO A 163 -0.44 -0.62 22.37
C PRO A 163 -1.16 0.37 21.45
N HIS A 164 -1.01 1.69 21.69
CA HIS A 164 -1.68 2.72 20.90
C HIS A 164 -0.97 3.05 19.59
N THR A 165 0.28 2.61 19.37
CA THR A 165 1.04 2.89 18.14
C THR A 165 0.31 2.40 16.90
N LEU A 166 -0.28 1.20 16.94
CA LEU A 166 -1.10 0.70 15.83
C LEU A 166 -2.34 1.57 15.56
N ALA A 167 -2.96 2.10 16.61
CA ALA A 167 -4.11 2.99 16.44
C ALA A 167 -3.70 4.30 15.75
N LEU A 168 -2.54 4.86 16.11
CA LEU A 168 -1.98 6.05 15.45
C LEU A 168 -1.66 5.77 13.98
N ALA A 169 -0.99 4.67 13.66
CA ALA A 169 -0.70 4.28 12.28
C ALA A 169 -2.01 4.11 11.46
N ARG A 170 -3.04 3.50 12.03
CA ARG A 170 -4.36 3.36 11.38
C ARG A 170 -5.06 4.69 11.15
N ILE A 171 -4.99 5.62 12.09
CA ILE A 171 -5.57 6.95 11.94
C ILE A 171 -4.85 7.70 10.83
N SER A 172 -3.50 7.69 10.82
CA SER A 172 -2.69 8.33 9.78
C SER A 172 -2.96 7.74 8.39
N ALA A 173 -3.02 6.41 8.26
CA ALA A 173 -3.39 5.78 6.99
C ALA A 173 -4.76 6.27 6.49
N ARG A 174 -5.75 6.34 7.39
CA ARG A 174 -7.10 6.83 7.04
C ARG A 174 -7.11 8.31 6.66
N MET A 175 -6.29 9.14 7.30
CA MET A 175 -6.14 10.55 6.93
C MET A 175 -5.53 10.69 5.53
N ILE A 176 -4.51 9.88 5.19
CA ILE A 176 -3.92 9.84 3.85
C ILE A 176 -4.98 9.41 2.81
N GLU A 177 -5.76 8.36 3.08
CA GLU A 177 -6.84 7.90 2.21
C GLU A 177 -7.89 8.99 1.97
N ASN A 178 -8.31 9.70 3.02
CA ASN A 178 -9.27 10.79 2.92
C ASN A 178 -8.72 11.98 2.12
N GLN A 179 -7.45 12.37 2.31
CA GLN A 179 -6.81 13.41 1.51
C GLN A 179 -6.70 12.99 0.04
N TRP A 180 -6.28 11.75 -0.22
CA TRP A 180 -6.24 11.16 -1.57
C TRP A 180 -7.59 11.22 -2.26
N PHE A 181 -8.67 10.86 -1.53
CA PHE A 181 -10.03 10.91 -2.02
C PHE A 181 -10.48 12.34 -2.32
N ASN A 182 -10.31 13.25 -1.37
CA ASN A 182 -10.71 14.65 -1.48
C ASN A 182 -10.01 15.36 -2.64
N ASP A 183 -8.73 15.13 -2.81
CA ASP A 183 -7.94 15.68 -3.90
C ASP A 183 -8.38 15.13 -5.27
N ARG A 184 -8.71 13.82 -5.34
CA ARG A 184 -9.16 13.18 -6.58
C ARG A 184 -10.53 13.67 -7.04
N PHE A 185 -11.44 13.94 -6.10
CA PHE A 185 -12.84 14.26 -6.34
C PHE A 185 -13.22 15.67 -5.88
N SER A 186 -12.24 16.60 -5.87
CA SER A 186 -12.46 17.99 -5.47
C SER A 186 -13.48 18.71 -6.34
N SER A 187 -13.57 18.37 -7.63
CA SER A 187 -14.52 18.93 -8.61
C SER A 187 -15.86 18.21 -8.67
N ASN A 188 -16.07 17.14 -7.89
CA ASN A 188 -17.28 16.36 -7.90
C ASN A 188 -18.17 16.66 -6.69
N THR A 189 -19.47 16.48 -6.84
CA THR A 189 -20.38 16.46 -5.70
C THR A 189 -20.06 15.25 -4.81
N ARG A 190 -19.99 15.49 -3.49
CA ARG A 190 -19.69 14.44 -2.52
C ARG A 190 -20.85 14.27 -1.55
N LEU A 191 -21.21 13.02 -1.29
CA LEU A 191 -22.16 12.63 -0.27
C LEU A 191 -21.41 12.06 0.92
N HIS A 192 -21.47 12.76 2.05
CA HIS A 192 -20.95 12.34 3.33
C HIS A 192 -21.99 11.51 4.06
N LEU A 193 -21.61 10.39 4.63
CA LEU A 193 -22.52 9.39 5.23
C LEU A 193 -22.02 8.94 6.59
N HIS A 194 -22.94 8.76 7.53
CA HIS A 194 -22.69 8.06 8.77
C HIS A 194 -23.96 7.46 9.37
N ALA A 195 -23.83 6.42 10.21
CA ALA A 195 -24.97 5.86 10.97
C ALA A 195 -25.51 6.79 12.08
N SER A 196 -24.77 7.85 12.42
CA SER A 196 -25.14 8.86 13.42
C SER A 196 -24.88 10.26 12.87
N PRO A 197 -25.85 11.19 12.90
CA PRO A 197 -25.69 12.51 12.32
C PRO A 197 -24.58 13.35 12.98
N GLN A 198 -24.32 13.13 14.28
CA GLN A 198 -23.27 13.85 15.04
C GLN A 198 -21.84 13.49 14.60
N ARG A 199 -21.68 12.43 13.81
CA ARG A 199 -20.36 11.96 13.34
C ARG A 199 -20.06 12.35 11.89
N LEU A 200 -20.96 13.06 11.23
CA LEU A 200 -20.67 13.68 9.93
C LEU A 200 -19.62 14.78 10.13
N GLY A 201 -18.67 14.90 9.22
CA GLY A 201 -17.52 15.80 9.32
C GLY A 201 -16.38 15.26 10.17
N THR A 202 -16.44 14.01 10.63
CA THR A 202 -15.32 13.36 11.36
C THR A 202 -14.52 12.43 10.46
N LEU A 203 -13.32 12.02 10.93
CA LEU A 203 -12.48 11.04 10.22
C LEU A 203 -13.16 9.67 10.01
N ASN A 204 -14.27 9.43 10.67
CA ASN A 204 -15.03 8.17 10.59
C ASN A 204 -16.21 8.21 9.64
N GLU A 205 -16.43 9.33 8.94
CA GLU A 205 -17.50 9.41 7.94
C GLU A 205 -17.18 8.62 6.68
N GLY A 206 -18.22 8.06 6.07
CA GLY A 206 -18.18 7.55 4.70
C GLY A 206 -18.31 8.72 3.73
N VAL A 207 -17.51 8.76 2.68
CA VAL A 207 -17.61 9.76 1.62
C VAL A 207 -17.71 9.07 0.26
N MET A 208 -18.71 9.48 -0.52
CA MET A 208 -18.91 9.03 -1.90
C MET A 208 -18.81 10.23 -2.84
N ALA A 209 -18.14 10.06 -3.96
CA ALA A 209 -18.12 11.00 -5.07
C ALA A 209 -19.17 10.61 -6.11
N LEU A 210 -19.94 11.57 -6.53
CA LEU A 210 -21.09 11.39 -7.43
C LEU A 210 -20.86 12.10 -8.76
N GLY A 211 -21.29 11.45 -9.84
CA GLY A 211 -21.47 12.07 -11.14
C GLY A 211 -22.71 12.94 -11.20
N GLU A 212 -22.89 13.67 -12.28
CA GLU A 212 -24.04 14.56 -12.49
C GLU A 212 -25.37 13.77 -12.56
N ASP A 213 -25.30 12.55 -13.04
CA ASP A 213 -26.41 11.60 -13.17
C ASP A 213 -26.64 10.75 -11.89
N GLY A 214 -25.85 10.95 -10.83
CA GLY A 214 -25.93 10.17 -9.60
C GLY A 214 -25.14 8.87 -9.62
N GLN A 215 -24.32 8.62 -10.68
CA GLN A 215 -23.43 7.47 -10.74
C GLN A 215 -22.34 7.58 -9.67
N LEU A 216 -21.98 6.46 -9.05
CA LEU A 216 -20.85 6.39 -8.11
C LEU A 216 -19.51 6.43 -8.85
N LEU A 217 -18.76 7.51 -8.66
CA LEU A 217 -17.42 7.68 -9.21
C LEU A 217 -16.33 7.12 -8.29
N GLY A 218 -16.59 7.10 -6.99
CA GLY A 218 -15.68 6.60 -5.98
C GLY A 218 -16.30 6.63 -4.59
N ALA A 219 -15.70 5.88 -3.67
CA ALA A 219 -16.06 5.91 -2.25
C ALA A 219 -14.81 5.68 -1.40
N ASN A 220 -14.76 6.29 -0.21
CA ASN A 220 -13.75 5.93 0.76
C ASN A 220 -14.11 4.59 1.42
N ARG A 221 -13.13 3.95 2.06
CA ARG A 221 -13.33 2.64 2.70
C ARG A 221 -14.48 2.64 3.70
N ARG A 222 -14.67 3.75 4.44
CA ARG A 222 -15.74 3.86 5.43
C ARG A 222 -17.12 3.87 4.79
N ALA A 223 -17.29 4.49 3.63
CA ALA A 223 -18.55 4.43 2.89
C ALA A 223 -18.86 2.99 2.45
N LEU A 224 -17.86 2.27 1.93
CA LEU A 224 -18.01 0.87 1.57
C LEU A 224 -18.41 -0.02 2.76
N ASP A 225 -17.77 0.19 3.91
CA ASP A 225 -18.10 -0.52 5.16
C ASP A 225 -19.54 -0.22 5.61
N LEU A 226 -19.94 1.07 5.58
CA LEU A 226 -21.30 1.48 5.97
C LEU A 226 -22.39 0.92 5.05
N LEU A 227 -22.08 0.75 3.78
CA LEU A 227 -22.98 0.21 2.77
C LEU A 227 -22.88 -1.31 2.64
N ASN A 228 -21.93 -1.94 3.35
CA ASN A 228 -21.58 -3.35 3.21
C ASN A 228 -21.31 -3.76 1.75
N LEU A 229 -20.57 -2.91 1.01
CA LEU A 229 -20.26 -3.09 -0.41
C LEU A 229 -18.79 -3.40 -0.62
N PRO A 230 -18.47 -4.35 -1.52
CA PRO A 230 -17.10 -4.49 -2.00
C PRO A 230 -16.74 -3.33 -2.93
N ALA A 231 -15.47 -2.95 -2.98
CA ALA A 231 -14.99 -1.87 -3.87
C ALA A 231 -15.31 -2.12 -5.37
N THR A 232 -15.42 -3.38 -5.78
CA THR A 232 -15.80 -3.76 -7.14
C THR A 232 -17.23 -3.40 -7.53
N ALA A 233 -18.10 -3.14 -6.54
CA ALA A 233 -19.49 -2.74 -6.78
C ALA A 233 -19.61 -1.27 -7.23
N LEU A 234 -18.63 -0.40 -6.93
CA LEU A 234 -18.69 1.04 -7.20
C LEU A 234 -18.99 1.40 -8.66
N ARG A 235 -18.51 0.60 -9.63
CA ARG A 235 -18.73 0.88 -11.05
C ARG A 235 -20.09 0.48 -11.58
N ARG A 236 -20.91 -0.19 -10.78
CA ARG A 236 -22.17 -0.80 -11.19
C ARG A 236 -23.36 -0.22 -10.47
N LEU A 237 -23.13 0.63 -9.48
CA LEU A 237 -24.17 1.17 -8.63
C LEU A 237 -24.32 2.69 -8.82
N ASP A 238 -25.56 3.15 -8.75
CA ASP A 238 -25.94 4.54 -8.71
C ASP A 238 -26.73 4.84 -7.41
N LEU A 239 -27.04 6.11 -7.20
CA LEU A 239 -27.81 6.56 -6.03
C LEU A 239 -29.17 5.89 -5.94
N THR A 240 -29.84 5.65 -7.07
CA THR A 240 -31.17 5.05 -7.12
C THR A 240 -31.15 3.61 -6.61
N GLN A 241 -30.13 2.87 -6.97
CA GLN A 241 -29.94 1.49 -6.52
C GLN A 241 -29.57 1.37 -5.04
N ILE A 242 -28.88 2.41 -4.50
CA ILE A 242 -28.44 2.41 -3.09
C ILE A 242 -29.50 2.99 -2.16
N PHE A 243 -30.12 4.11 -2.53
CA PHE A 243 -31.03 4.86 -1.67
C PHE A 243 -32.46 4.99 -2.24
N GLY A 244 -32.72 4.52 -3.44
CA GLY A 244 -33.99 4.71 -4.12
C GLY A 244 -34.27 6.16 -4.55
N LEU A 245 -33.24 7.01 -4.56
CA LEU A 245 -33.33 8.46 -4.84
C LEU A 245 -32.41 8.82 -6.02
N GLY A 246 -32.94 9.65 -6.92
CA GLY A 246 -32.14 10.25 -7.98
C GLY A 246 -31.32 11.46 -7.49
N MET A 247 -30.36 11.92 -8.33
CA MET A 247 -29.49 13.06 -7.99
C MET A 247 -30.30 14.35 -7.74
N SER A 248 -31.33 14.61 -8.52
CA SER A 248 -32.23 15.78 -8.37
C SER A 248 -32.98 15.77 -7.05
N GLU A 249 -33.48 14.61 -6.64
CA GLU A 249 -34.19 14.42 -5.37
C GLU A 249 -33.24 14.61 -4.19
N LEU A 250 -32.04 14.04 -4.26
CA LEU A 250 -31.04 14.20 -3.22
C LEU A 250 -30.60 15.66 -3.07
N GLN A 251 -30.43 16.40 -4.17
CA GLN A 251 -30.16 17.83 -4.16
C GLN A 251 -31.34 18.66 -3.61
N ALA A 252 -32.57 18.27 -3.90
CA ALA A 252 -33.74 18.93 -3.34
C ALA A 252 -33.85 18.73 -1.83
N LEU A 253 -33.60 17.51 -1.34
CA LEU A 253 -33.52 17.23 0.10
C LEU A 253 -32.44 18.07 0.79
N SER A 254 -31.24 18.16 0.19
CA SER A 254 -30.12 18.95 0.74
C SER A 254 -30.48 20.45 0.79
N ARG A 255 -31.15 20.99 -0.20
CA ARG A 255 -31.55 22.42 -0.22
C ARG A 255 -32.62 22.72 0.84
N ASN A 256 -33.51 21.78 1.10
CA ASN A 256 -34.58 21.94 2.10
C ASN A 256 -34.05 21.82 3.54
N GLN A 257 -32.87 21.22 3.74
CA GLN A 257 -32.24 20.98 5.05
C GLN A 257 -30.75 21.31 5.02
N PRO A 258 -30.33 22.57 4.83
CA PRO A 258 -28.94 22.94 4.60
C PRO A 258 -28.04 22.63 5.81
N ASP A 259 -28.54 22.78 7.02
CA ASP A 259 -27.76 22.64 8.27
C ASP A 259 -27.99 21.29 8.98
N THR A 260 -28.92 20.47 8.50
CA THR A 260 -29.25 19.19 9.12
C THR A 260 -28.85 18.01 8.24
N ALA A 261 -28.55 16.89 8.88
CA ALA A 261 -28.25 15.67 8.15
C ALA A 261 -29.54 15.07 7.55
N MET A 262 -29.51 14.75 6.27
CA MET A 262 -30.61 14.07 5.58
C MET A 262 -30.69 12.61 6.06
N SER A 263 -31.89 12.11 6.30
CA SER A 263 -32.12 10.69 6.56
C SER A 263 -32.21 9.92 5.25
N LEU A 264 -31.34 8.95 5.05
CA LEU A 264 -31.23 8.13 3.83
C LEU A 264 -31.45 6.67 4.18
N LEU A 265 -32.50 6.09 3.63
CA LEU A 265 -32.76 4.65 3.78
C LEU A 265 -32.02 3.87 2.71
N LEU A 266 -31.39 2.77 3.11
CA LEU A 266 -30.79 1.85 2.13
C LEU A 266 -31.89 1.11 1.37
N HIS A 267 -31.68 0.93 0.06
CA HIS A 267 -32.67 0.37 -0.86
C HIS A 267 -32.14 -0.90 -1.56
N GLY A 268 -33.05 -1.68 -2.12
CA GLY A 268 -32.76 -2.77 -3.05
C GLY A 268 -31.87 -3.87 -2.48
N THR A 269 -30.86 -4.24 -3.25
CA THR A 269 -29.89 -5.29 -2.89
C THR A 269 -28.96 -4.87 -1.77
N VAL A 270 -28.66 -3.58 -1.63
CA VAL A 270 -27.82 -3.03 -0.58
C VAL A 270 -28.49 -3.18 0.78
N ALA A 271 -29.79 -2.84 0.87
CA ALA A 271 -30.58 -3.03 2.09
C ALA A 271 -30.66 -4.51 2.51
N ARG A 272 -30.86 -5.42 1.54
CA ARG A 272 -30.94 -6.87 1.79
C ARG A 272 -29.61 -7.48 2.25
N GLY A 273 -28.49 -6.90 1.87
CA GLY A 273 -27.15 -7.33 2.29
C GLY A 273 -26.75 -6.81 3.67
N HIS A 274 -27.54 -5.94 4.30
CA HIS A 274 -27.24 -5.37 5.59
C HIS A 274 -27.81 -6.23 6.74
N PRO A 275 -27.07 -6.41 7.85
CA PRO A 275 -27.53 -7.23 8.98
C PRO A 275 -28.77 -6.67 9.69
N ASP A 276 -28.98 -5.35 9.62
CA ASP A 276 -30.11 -4.68 10.23
C ASP A 276 -31.25 -4.52 9.21
N ALA A 277 -32.49 -4.74 9.64
CA ALA A 277 -33.66 -4.50 8.79
C ALA A 277 -33.80 -3.00 8.49
N ALA A 278 -33.64 -2.61 7.21
CA ALA A 278 -33.73 -1.23 6.72
C ALA A 278 -32.79 -0.23 7.46
N PRO A 279 -31.46 -0.39 7.36
CA PRO A 279 -30.53 0.50 8.04
C PRO A 279 -30.67 1.93 7.49
N MET A 280 -30.87 2.88 8.39
CA MET A 280 -30.91 4.30 8.08
C MET A 280 -29.53 4.90 8.24
N LEU A 281 -29.09 5.62 7.23
CA LEU A 281 -27.88 6.44 7.26
C LEU A 281 -28.28 7.92 7.27
N TYR A 282 -27.38 8.72 7.79
CA TYR A 282 -27.49 10.18 7.72
C TYR A 282 -26.49 10.69 6.72
N GLY A 283 -26.92 11.62 5.85
CA GLY A 283 -26.10 12.16 4.79
C GLY A 283 -26.05 13.67 4.77
N ARG A 284 -24.97 14.21 4.21
CA ARG A 284 -24.81 15.63 3.87
C ARG A 284 -24.16 15.74 2.50
N LEU A 285 -24.72 16.58 1.62
CA LEU A 285 -24.07 16.90 0.36
C LEU A 285 -23.06 18.04 0.53
N SER A 286 -21.88 17.85 -0.03
CA SER A 286 -20.94 18.93 -0.30
C SER A 286 -20.90 19.16 -1.80
N PRO A 287 -21.19 20.39 -2.28
CA PRO A 287 -21.09 20.71 -3.70
C PRO A 287 -19.63 20.61 -4.15
N SER A 288 -19.45 20.53 -5.47
CA SER A 288 -18.12 20.64 -6.06
C SER A 288 -17.49 21.96 -5.64
N SER A 289 -16.47 21.90 -4.81
CA SER A 289 -15.66 23.06 -4.46
C SER A 289 -14.39 23.01 -5.29
N ARG A 290 -14.09 24.09 -6.01
CA ARG A 290 -12.70 24.30 -6.46
C ARG A 290 -11.85 24.26 -5.19
N PRO A 291 -10.73 23.53 -5.16
CA PRO A 291 -9.88 23.48 -3.98
C PRO A 291 -9.43 24.90 -3.62
N SER A 292 -9.90 25.42 -2.50
CA SER A 292 -9.41 26.68 -1.91
C SER A 292 -8.11 26.47 -1.13
N TRP A 293 -7.52 25.29 -1.23
CA TRP A 293 -6.22 25.05 -0.66
C TRP A 293 -5.17 25.60 -1.62
N PRO A 294 -4.33 26.56 -1.19
CA PRO A 294 -3.17 26.91 -1.98
C PRO A 294 -2.36 25.63 -2.14
N VAL A 295 -2.25 25.12 -3.36
CA VAL A 295 -1.17 24.24 -3.73
C VAL A 295 0.09 25.08 -3.52
N THR A 296 0.58 25.08 -2.29
CA THR A 296 1.89 25.64 -2.00
C THR A 296 2.83 24.89 -2.93
N ALA A 297 3.45 25.65 -3.78
CA ALA A 297 4.51 25.25 -4.71
C ALA A 297 5.75 24.74 -3.93
N ALA A 298 5.54 23.83 -2.99
CA ALA A 298 6.59 23.09 -2.29
C ALA A 298 7.27 22.06 -3.22
N ALA A 299 6.66 21.78 -4.39
CA ALA A 299 7.30 20.94 -5.40
C ALA A 299 8.26 21.70 -6.32
N ALA A 300 8.30 23.04 -6.27
CA ALA A 300 9.17 23.86 -7.12
C ALA A 300 10.46 24.34 -6.43
N ASN A 301 10.64 24.07 -5.13
CA ASN A 301 11.82 24.49 -4.37
C ASN A 301 12.61 23.30 -3.79
N MET A 302 12.71 22.21 -4.53
CA MET A 302 13.89 21.37 -4.41
C MET A 302 15.00 21.98 -5.28
N ALA A 303 15.36 23.21 -4.97
CA ALA A 303 16.62 23.77 -5.38
C ALA A 303 17.73 22.90 -4.78
N THR A 304 18.58 22.38 -5.63
CA THR A 304 19.89 21.85 -5.31
C THR A 304 20.50 22.64 -4.14
N PRO A 305 21.01 21.96 -3.09
CA PRO A 305 21.77 22.67 -2.09
C PRO A 305 22.97 23.33 -2.79
N GLU A 306 23.02 24.65 -2.77
CA GLU A 306 24.19 25.42 -3.12
C GLU A 306 25.36 24.90 -2.26
N ALA A 307 26.37 24.37 -2.94
CA ALA A 307 27.63 24.05 -2.30
C ALA A 307 28.23 25.33 -1.71
N PRO A 308 28.82 25.26 -0.50
CA PRO A 308 29.49 26.42 0.08
C PRO A 308 30.64 26.84 -0.83
N ALA A 309 30.65 28.13 -1.21
CA ALA A 309 31.72 28.77 -1.94
C ALA A 309 32.92 28.94 -1.02
N ASP A 310 33.75 27.90 -0.85
CA ASP A 310 35.15 27.99 -0.41
C ASP A 310 35.71 26.54 -0.31
N ALA A 311 36.03 25.97 -1.48
CA ALA A 311 36.96 24.85 -1.58
C ALA A 311 37.89 25.12 -2.76
N PRO A 312 39.24 25.00 -2.60
CA PRO A 312 40.21 25.32 -3.64
C PRO A 312 40.07 24.36 -4.82
N ALA A 313 39.98 24.94 -6.02
CA ALA A 313 39.96 24.22 -7.28
C ALA A 313 41.24 23.38 -7.45
N ILE A 314 41.10 22.07 -7.46
CA ILE A 314 42.17 21.18 -7.96
C ILE A 314 42.04 21.16 -9.49
N VAL A 315 42.97 21.85 -10.14
CA VAL A 315 43.15 21.80 -11.60
C VAL A 315 43.76 20.46 -11.94
N LEU A 316 43.01 19.56 -12.54
CA LEU A 316 43.55 18.38 -13.22
C LEU A 316 43.84 18.76 -14.68
N THR A 317 45.11 18.82 -15.02
CA THR A 317 45.61 18.94 -16.38
C THR A 317 45.39 17.65 -17.15
N PRO A 318 44.98 17.73 -18.43
CA PRO A 318 44.82 16.55 -19.29
C PRO A 318 46.18 16.28 -20.00
N GLU A 319 46.84 15.22 -19.62
CA GLU A 319 47.83 14.57 -20.50
C GLU A 319 48.12 13.15 -19.98
N GLN A 320 47.60 12.15 -20.70
CA GLN A 320 48.43 11.06 -21.23
C GLN A 320 47.58 10.14 -22.12
N SER A 321 48.07 10.08 -23.35
CA SER A 321 47.58 9.38 -24.50
C SER A 321 47.59 7.85 -24.35
N LEU A 322 46.61 7.27 -25.00
CA LEU A 322 46.58 5.99 -25.69
C LEU A 322 47.94 5.46 -26.13
N ASP A 323 48.22 4.19 -25.83
CA ASP A 323 48.52 3.18 -26.88
C ASP A 323 48.73 1.79 -26.26
N GLU A 324 48.41 0.80 -27.08
CA GLU A 324 48.76 -0.62 -26.99
C GLU A 324 47.94 -1.51 -26.03
N LEU A 325 47.01 -2.22 -26.64
CA LEU A 325 47.04 -3.69 -26.65
C LEU A 325 46.09 -4.26 -27.73
N ALA A 326 46.67 -5.13 -28.54
CA ALA A 326 46.20 -5.77 -29.73
C ALA A 326 45.01 -6.75 -29.52
N PRO A 327 44.33 -7.17 -30.60
CA PRO A 327 43.09 -7.96 -30.56
C PRO A 327 43.43 -9.45 -30.29
N VAL A 328 42.69 -10.04 -29.36
CA VAL A 328 42.70 -11.51 -29.20
C VAL A 328 41.46 -12.10 -29.88
N ALA A 329 41.78 -13.11 -30.64
CA ALA A 329 41.06 -13.85 -31.63
C ALA A 329 39.65 -14.33 -31.25
N ASP A 330 38.82 -14.27 -32.27
CA ASP A 330 37.73 -15.16 -32.67
C ASP A 330 37.72 -16.54 -31.97
N THR A 331 36.69 -16.79 -31.19
CA THR A 331 36.19 -18.14 -30.95
C THR A 331 34.72 -18.21 -31.29
N SER A 332 34.49 -18.68 -32.50
CA SER A 332 33.25 -19.16 -33.04
C SER A 332 32.57 -20.15 -32.10
N PHE A 333 31.47 -19.74 -31.47
CA PHE A 333 30.49 -20.66 -30.88
C PHE A 333 29.42 -21.00 -31.91
N SER A 334 29.49 -22.22 -32.42
CA SER A 334 28.38 -22.88 -33.13
C SER A 334 27.17 -23.01 -32.20
N PRO A 335 25.96 -22.66 -32.69
CA PRO A 335 24.76 -22.97 -31.96
C PRO A 335 24.47 -24.49 -32.06
N LEU A 336 24.62 -25.18 -30.95
CA LEU A 336 24.04 -26.51 -30.77
C LEU A 336 22.50 -26.34 -30.79
N LEU A 337 21.90 -26.75 -31.87
CA LEU A 337 20.46 -27.01 -31.97
C LEU A 337 20.11 -28.11 -30.96
N LEU A 338 19.61 -27.71 -29.81
CA LEU A 338 18.86 -28.61 -28.94
C LEU A 338 17.45 -28.70 -29.52
N GLU A 339 17.17 -29.83 -30.14
CA GLU A 339 15.81 -30.23 -30.49
C GLU A 339 14.93 -30.18 -29.22
N PRO A 340 13.68 -29.65 -29.31
CA PRO A 340 12.77 -29.72 -28.21
C PRO A 340 12.36 -31.18 -28.02
N ALA A 341 12.77 -31.74 -26.91
CA ALA A 341 12.22 -33.02 -26.43
C ALA A 341 10.71 -32.86 -26.28
N VAL A 342 9.96 -33.54 -27.12
CA VAL A 342 8.50 -33.70 -27.05
C VAL A 342 8.21 -34.43 -25.73
N PRO A 343 7.54 -33.81 -24.74
CA PRO A 343 7.12 -34.53 -23.54
C PRO A 343 6.01 -35.47 -23.93
N THR A 344 6.23 -36.76 -23.67
CA THR A 344 5.21 -37.82 -23.73
C THR A 344 3.97 -37.36 -22.98
N ALA A 345 2.81 -37.55 -23.62
CA ALA A 345 1.50 -37.17 -23.13
C ALA A 345 1.08 -38.07 -21.95
N ASP A 346 1.55 -37.77 -20.76
CA ASP A 346 0.86 -38.12 -19.53
C ASP A 346 -0.17 -37.05 -19.25
N ALA A 347 -1.42 -37.45 -19.09
CA ALA A 347 -2.58 -36.59 -18.92
C ALA A 347 -2.42 -35.68 -17.71
N LEU A 348 -1.79 -34.53 -17.93
CA LEU A 348 -1.73 -33.45 -16.95
C LEU A 348 -3.17 -32.96 -16.75
N THR A 349 -3.72 -33.24 -15.58
CA THR A 349 -5.02 -32.67 -15.19
C THR A 349 -4.99 -31.17 -15.34
N LEU A 350 -6.09 -30.54 -15.72
CA LEU A 350 -6.24 -29.10 -15.87
C LEU A 350 -5.71 -28.37 -14.61
N ARG A 351 -5.86 -28.99 -13.45
CA ARG A 351 -5.40 -28.53 -12.14
C ARG A 351 -3.87 -28.55 -12.01
N ALA A 352 -3.20 -29.58 -12.55
CA ALA A 352 -1.74 -29.66 -12.52
C ALA A 352 -1.10 -28.61 -13.45
N SER A 353 -1.70 -28.34 -14.62
CA SER A 353 -1.24 -27.28 -15.53
C SER A 353 -1.49 -25.88 -14.95
N GLU A 354 -2.61 -25.67 -14.28
CA GLU A 354 -2.90 -24.43 -13.55
C GLU A 354 -1.86 -24.17 -12.45
N MET A 355 -1.55 -25.18 -11.64
CA MET A 355 -0.55 -25.07 -10.57
C MET A 355 0.86 -24.81 -11.09
N ARG A 356 1.22 -25.42 -12.23
CA ARG A 356 2.51 -25.14 -12.89
C ARG A 356 2.58 -23.68 -13.34
N MET A 357 1.55 -23.17 -13.99
CA MET A 357 1.46 -21.77 -14.42
C MET A 357 1.56 -20.81 -13.24
N ILE A 358 0.86 -21.09 -12.15
CA ILE A 358 0.92 -20.29 -10.91
C ILE A 358 2.35 -20.25 -10.37
N ARG A 359 3.02 -21.40 -10.23
CA ARG A 359 4.40 -21.47 -9.70
C ARG A 359 5.39 -20.74 -10.62
N GLN A 360 5.28 -20.90 -11.93
CA GLN A 360 6.12 -20.21 -12.90
C GLN A 360 5.94 -18.69 -12.81
N THR A 361 4.69 -18.21 -12.72
CA THR A 361 4.40 -16.78 -12.61
C THR A 361 4.93 -16.21 -11.28
N VAL A 362 4.76 -16.92 -10.17
CA VAL A 362 5.31 -16.51 -8.87
C VAL A 362 6.83 -16.46 -8.91
N HIS A 363 7.47 -17.44 -9.52
CA HIS A 363 8.93 -17.45 -9.69
C HIS A 363 9.41 -16.32 -10.62
N ALA A 364 8.74 -16.08 -11.75
CA ALA A 364 9.05 -14.98 -12.66
C ALA A 364 8.86 -13.59 -11.99
N CYS A 365 7.93 -13.49 -11.04
CA CYS A 365 7.72 -12.29 -10.22
C CYS A 365 8.64 -12.23 -8.99
N GLN A 366 9.67 -13.06 -8.89
CA GLN A 366 10.62 -13.12 -7.77
C GLN A 366 9.92 -13.24 -6.40
N GLY A 367 8.84 -14.04 -6.32
CA GLY A 367 8.06 -14.21 -5.10
C GLY A 367 7.04 -13.11 -4.80
N ASN A 368 6.95 -12.06 -5.61
CA ASN A 368 5.97 -10.99 -5.43
C ASN A 368 4.56 -11.49 -5.79
N LEU A 369 3.85 -12.02 -4.78
CA LEU A 369 2.50 -12.57 -4.96
C LEU A 369 1.47 -11.52 -5.40
N ALA A 370 1.70 -10.24 -5.14
CA ALA A 370 0.83 -9.17 -5.61
C ALA A 370 0.93 -8.99 -7.12
N LEU A 371 2.16 -8.99 -7.64
CA LEU A 371 2.43 -8.89 -9.06
C LEU A 371 1.98 -10.15 -9.78
N ALA A 372 2.30 -11.33 -9.23
CA ALA A 372 1.86 -12.63 -9.74
C ALA A 372 0.33 -12.75 -9.81
N ALA A 373 -0.38 -12.34 -8.76
CA ALA A 373 -1.83 -12.33 -8.73
C ALA A 373 -2.43 -11.41 -9.82
N ARG A 374 -1.83 -10.23 -10.03
CA ARG A 374 -2.22 -9.32 -11.13
C ARG A 374 -2.00 -9.94 -12.50
N GLN A 375 -0.83 -10.56 -12.73
CA GLN A 375 -0.53 -11.22 -14.01
C GLN A 375 -1.45 -12.40 -14.30
N LEU A 376 -1.82 -13.13 -13.24
CA LEU A 376 -2.76 -14.27 -13.34
C LEU A 376 -4.23 -13.84 -13.36
N GLY A 377 -4.55 -12.56 -13.17
CA GLY A 377 -5.92 -12.06 -13.13
C GLY A 377 -6.75 -12.56 -11.94
N ILE A 378 -6.10 -13.00 -10.84
CA ILE A 378 -6.76 -13.53 -9.64
C ILE A 378 -6.44 -12.68 -8.39
N GLY A 379 -7.28 -12.77 -7.36
CA GLY A 379 -7.02 -12.11 -6.09
C GLY A 379 -5.82 -12.72 -5.35
N ARG A 380 -5.06 -11.93 -4.57
CA ARG A 380 -3.92 -12.41 -3.76
C ARG A 380 -4.31 -13.56 -2.84
N SER A 381 -5.45 -13.43 -2.16
CA SER A 381 -6.00 -14.48 -1.28
C SER A 381 -6.31 -15.78 -2.03
N THR A 382 -6.78 -15.65 -3.28
CA THR A 382 -7.06 -16.80 -4.16
C THR A 382 -5.75 -17.46 -4.59
N LEU A 383 -4.74 -16.67 -4.99
CA LEU A 383 -3.42 -17.16 -5.33
C LEU A 383 -2.79 -17.92 -4.15
N TYR A 384 -2.84 -17.33 -2.97
CA TYR A 384 -2.32 -17.92 -1.75
C TYR A 384 -3.03 -19.24 -1.40
N ARG A 385 -4.38 -19.26 -1.48
CA ARG A 385 -5.16 -20.48 -1.22
C ARG A 385 -4.82 -21.60 -2.20
N LYS A 386 -4.59 -21.29 -3.48
CA LYS A 386 -4.17 -22.26 -4.49
C LYS A 386 -2.76 -22.80 -4.23
N LEU A 387 -1.84 -21.95 -3.80
CA LEU A 387 -0.48 -22.37 -3.41
C LEU A 387 -0.46 -23.23 -2.14
N LYS A 388 -1.43 -23.06 -1.23
CA LYS A 388 -1.57 -23.84 0.03
C LYS A 388 -2.37 -25.15 -0.15
N SER A 389 -2.96 -25.42 -1.32
CA SER A 389 -3.74 -26.63 -1.55
C SER A 389 -2.85 -27.88 -1.43
N PRO A 390 -3.23 -28.93 -0.64
CA PRO A 390 -2.35 -30.07 -0.33
C PRO A 390 -1.93 -30.92 -1.55
N ASP A 391 -2.59 -30.78 -2.68
CA ASP A 391 -2.23 -31.48 -3.93
C ASP A 391 -1.04 -30.81 -4.69
N ALA A 392 -0.30 -29.92 -4.03
CA ALA A 392 0.85 -29.22 -4.62
C ALA A 392 2.16 -30.03 -4.56
N HIS A 393 2.14 -31.25 -4.00
CA HIS A 393 3.33 -32.09 -3.73
C HIS A 393 3.32 -33.44 -4.48
N SER A 394 2.53 -33.57 -5.55
CA SER A 394 2.60 -34.75 -6.45
C SER A 394 3.16 -34.39 -7.79
#